data_19bce3741eda1146e6cb7839af71d3f5
#
_entry.id   19bce3741eda1146e6cb7839af71d3f5
#
_cell.length_a   1.000
_cell.length_b   1.000
_cell.length_c   1.000
_cell.angle_alpha   90.00
_cell.angle_beta   90.00
_cell.angle_gamma   90.00
#
_symmetry.space_group_name_H-M   'P 1'
#
loop_
_entity.id
_entity.type
_entity.pdbx_description
1 polymer ?
#
loop_
_entity_poly.entity_id
_entity_poly.type
_entity_poly.pdbx_seq_one_letter_code
_entity_poly.pdbx_strand_id
1 'polypeptide(L)'
;MRLLWLFGSLALALVLAVITLQSPRPAPAAAPATAFSAARAMADVREIARRPHPVGSPEHARVQAYLLRRMEALGLQTSTQTGPLSPGAVRRLTREGAAPDAASRGAVNLIGVLPGRDPALPAVALMAHYDTAADSPGAADDSAGVAAVLEAVRAIQTRGPADRTLVVLLTDAEELGLDGARAFWGDHPLRDRIGAVVNLEARGGGGRAMMFETGRGNAQTIDLFARIARRTTGGVSSNSLAVFVYELMPNGTDFTIPKERGVQGINLAFIGRPAQYHSPTSTPEALDVGSVQHIGSQTLETADALLRGPTLPRAGEDRVYADLFGRVVVGHPPVFGWVLLATAFAALALTLWRARARAGLSAADVGRGMIDGLWFLTTGVVVAAAVRSLAGRAVADGDYYTLLARLPWMEAGVALAVLAVALLLLAGRARLDRGVVASAVASAAALALLLSGVSPILIGAAVVAIGLSLAPGLAARTPWGGWTGLIGLVLIVAAAAQAAAPVAAFLFVWMGLFAALAALIAAFADPGLTRARSLAAPAIALVLAGGWIMSLSHTVFLGIGMDLPGVLALLGLLVLMFARPFNPERGSARPLLIAALVVLAVGAGLSAGARVAEPMSDPFEARA
;
A
#
# COMPACT_ATOMS: atom_id res chain seq x y z
N MET A 1 7.06 24.71 -25.33
CA MET A 1 7.88 23.50 -25.26
C MET A 1 7.90 22.89 -23.85
N ARG A 2 8.31 23.61 -22.79
CA ARG A 2 8.40 23.04 -21.40
C ARG A 2 7.08 22.48 -20.87
N LEU A 3 5.96 23.15 -21.08
CA LEU A 3 4.64 22.65 -20.67
C LEU A 3 4.24 21.35 -21.39
N LEU A 4 4.59 21.19 -22.67
CA LEU A 4 4.36 19.94 -23.40
C LEU A 4 5.17 18.78 -22.79
N TRP A 5 6.44 19.02 -22.45
CA TRP A 5 7.26 18.03 -21.74
C TRP A 5 6.67 17.69 -20.36
N LEU A 6 6.23 18.71 -19.59
CA LEU A 6 5.62 18.51 -18.28
C LEU A 6 4.36 17.65 -18.36
N PHE A 7 3.37 18.11 -19.12
CA PHE A 7 2.08 17.42 -19.19
C PHE A 7 2.17 16.08 -19.91
N GLY A 8 3.01 15.98 -20.97
CA GLY A 8 3.26 14.72 -21.64
C GLY A 8 3.92 13.68 -20.72
N SER A 9 4.93 14.08 -19.93
CA SER A 9 5.57 13.20 -18.96
C SER A 9 4.65 12.80 -17.80
N LEU A 10 3.85 13.75 -17.28
CA LEU A 10 2.86 13.44 -16.25
C LEU A 10 1.77 12.50 -16.75
N ALA A 11 1.28 12.70 -17.98
CA ALA A 11 0.30 11.80 -18.59
C ALA A 11 0.87 10.38 -18.76
N LEU A 12 2.11 10.25 -19.25
CA LEU A 12 2.78 8.95 -19.37
C LEU A 12 3.05 8.32 -18.00
N ALA A 13 3.44 9.12 -16.98
CA ALA A 13 3.60 8.64 -15.61
C ALA A 13 2.28 8.09 -15.04
N LEU A 14 1.18 8.81 -15.26
CA LEU A 14 -0.15 8.37 -14.83
C LEU A 14 -0.57 7.07 -15.54
N VAL A 15 -0.37 6.97 -16.85
CA VAL A 15 -0.65 5.74 -17.61
C VAL A 15 0.18 4.57 -17.05
N LEU A 16 1.47 4.79 -16.77
CA LEU A 16 2.34 3.78 -16.17
C LEU A 16 1.85 3.36 -14.79
N ALA A 17 1.42 4.31 -13.95
CA ALA A 17 0.84 4.04 -12.64
C ALA A 17 -0.43 3.19 -12.74
N VAL A 18 -1.37 3.59 -13.62
CA VAL A 18 -2.62 2.85 -13.85
C VAL A 18 -2.35 1.42 -14.33
N ILE A 19 -1.43 1.22 -15.29
CA ILE A 19 -1.05 -0.11 -15.76
C ILE A 19 -0.44 -0.95 -14.62
N THR A 20 0.39 -0.33 -13.77
CA THR A 20 1.04 -1.01 -12.64
C THR A 20 0.03 -1.49 -11.60
N LEU A 21 -1.04 -0.72 -11.37
CA LEU A 21 -2.07 -1.02 -10.37
C LEU A 21 -3.08 -2.08 -10.83
N GLN A 22 -3.12 -2.42 -12.14
CA GLN A 22 -4.08 -3.43 -12.60
C GLN A 22 -3.76 -4.81 -12.03
N SER A 23 -4.78 -5.49 -11.50
CA SER A 23 -4.71 -6.91 -11.18
C SER A 23 -4.49 -7.73 -12.47
N PRO A 24 -3.80 -8.88 -12.38
CA PRO A 24 -3.56 -9.71 -13.56
C PRO A 24 -4.86 -10.30 -14.11
N ARG A 25 -4.85 -10.67 -15.38
CA ARG A 25 -5.96 -11.39 -15.98
C ARG A 25 -6.15 -12.74 -15.30
N PRO A 26 -7.37 -13.10 -14.86
CA PRO A 26 -7.64 -14.38 -14.24
C PRO A 26 -7.43 -15.54 -15.22
N ALA A 27 -6.77 -16.59 -14.76
CA ALA A 27 -6.58 -17.80 -15.52
C ALA A 27 -7.90 -18.62 -15.55
N PRO A 28 -8.29 -19.16 -16.74
CA PRO A 28 -9.50 -19.95 -16.88
C PRO A 28 -9.37 -21.30 -16.16
N ALA A 29 -10.50 -22.01 -15.96
CA ALA A 29 -10.51 -23.34 -15.34
C ALA A 29 -9.69 -24.37 -16.13
N ALA A 30 -9.60 -24.22 -17.45
CA ALA A 30 -8.79 -25.05 -18.34
C ALA A 30 -7.29 -24.73 -18.32
N ALA A 31 -6.83 -23.78 -17.51
CA ALA A 31 -5.40 -23.51 -17.35
C ALA A 31 -4.62 -24.76 -16.91
N PRO A 32 -3.31 -24.86 -17.21
CA PRO A 32 -2.51 -26.03 -16.84
C PRO A 32 -2.74 -26.45 -15.39
N ALA A 33 -2.80 -27.75 -15.15
CA ALA A 33 -3.06 -28.28 -13.80
C ALA A 33 -1.98 -27.88 -12.78
N THR A 34 -0.75 -27.64 -13.23
CA THR A 34 0.38 -27.18 -12.39
C THR A 34 0.35 -25.69 -12.07
N ALA A 35 -0.56 -24.92 -12.70
CA ALA A 35 -0.70 -23.48 -12.50
C ALA A 35 -1.90 -23.17 -11.60
N PHE A 36 -1.84 -22.04 -10.89
CA PHE A 36 -3.00 -21.50 -10.19
C PHE A 36 -4.04 -20.98 -11.18
N SER A 37 -5.33 -21.26 -10.91
CA SER A 37 -6.43 -20.73 -11.68
C SER A 37 -7.47 -20.08 -10.77
N ALA A 38 -7.64 -18.76 -10.94
CA ALA A 38 -8.71 -18.05 -10.24
C ALA A 38 -10.10 -18.59 -10.57
N ALA A 39 -10.34 -19.03 -11.81
CA ALA A 39 -11.63 -19.60 -12.17
C ALA A 39 -11.96 -20.90 -11.39
N ARG A 40 -10.95 -21.72 -11.07
CA ARG A 40 -11.13 -22.89 -10.21
C ARG A 40 -11.32 -22.48 -8.75
N ALA A 41 -10.50 -21.56 -8.23
CA ALA A 41 -10.62 -21.04 -6.86
C ALA A 41 -11.99 -20.39 -6.60
N MET A 42 -12.53 -19.64 -7.57
CA MET A 42 -13.86 -19.02 -7.45
C MET A 42 -15.02 -20.00 -7.24
N ALA A 43 -14.84 -21.29 -7.52
CA ALA A 43 -15.85 -22.28 -7.17
C ALA A 43 -15.96 -22.44 -5.64
N ASP A 44 -14.82 -22.50 -4.96
CA ASP A 44 -14.77 -22.54 -3.49
C ASP A 44 -15.25 -21.21 -2.87
N VAL A 45 -14.86 -20.04 -3.42
CA VAL A 45 -15.36 -18.73 -2.95
C VAL A 45 -16.88 -18.65 -2.99
N ARG A 46 -17.52 -19.05 -4.10
CA ARG A 46 -19.00 -19.02 -4.23
C ARG A 46 -19.69 -19.96 -3.24
N GLU A 47 -19.05 -21.03 -2.86
CA GLU A 47 -19.59 -21.97 -1.89
C GLU A 47 -19.43 -21.46 -0.45
N ILE A 48 -18.30 -20.86 -0.12
CA ILE A 48 -18.00 -20.33 1.22
C ILE A 48 -18.82 -19.07 1.49
N ALA A 49 -18.73 -18.09 0.61
CA ALA A 49 -19.29 -16.75 0.77
C ALA A 49 -20.75 -16.62 0.31
N ARG A 50 -21.58 -17.66 0.47
CA ARG A 50 -23.02 -17.58 0.14
C ARG A 50 -23.77 -16.61 1.02
N ARG A 51 -23.40 -16.56 2.29
CA ARG A 51 -23.98 -15.71 3.33
C ARG A 51 -22.92 -15.36 4.37
N PRO A 52 -23.15 -14.34 5.20
CA PRO A 52 -22.34 -14.12 6.40
C PRO A 52 -22.27 -15.39 7.25
N HIS A 53 -21.06 -15.73 7.68
CA HIS A 53 -20.80 -16.91 8.50
C HIS A 53 -19.89 -16.59 9.69
N PRO A 54 -20.34 -15.65 10.56
CA PRO A 54 -19.60 -15.36 11.78
C PRO A 54 -19.60 -16.57 12.72
N VAL A 55 -18.60 -16.60 13.58
CA VAL A 55 -18.38 -17.67 14.57
C VAL A 55 -19.68 -18.08 15.26
N GLY A 56 -19.95 -19.39 15.31
CA GLY A 56 -21.11 -19.95 15.99
C GLY A 56 -22.44 -19.86 15.25
N SER A 57 -22.49 -19.26 14.05
CA SER A 57 -23.70 -19.23 13.23
C SER A 57 -23.96 -20.60 12.57
N PRO A 58 -25.20 -20.89 12.15
CA PRO A 58 -25.50 -22.11 11.37
C PRO A 58 -24.74 -22.17 10.03
N GLU A 59 -24.55 -21.01 9.39
CA GLU A 59 -23.79 -20.93 8.14
C GLU A 59 -22.30 -21.20 8.35
N HIS A 60 -21.72 -20.75 9.46
CA HIS A 60 -20.36 -21.08 9.87
C HIS A 60 -20.17 -22.60 10.01
N ALA A 61 -21.09 -23.30 10.67
CA ALA A 61 -21.04 -24.76 10.74
C ALA A 61 -21.16 -25.44 9.38
N ARG A 62 -21.95 -24.89 8.44
CA ARG A 62 -22.05 -25.37 7.07
C ARG A 62 -20.73 -25.21 6.32
N VAL A 63 -20.09 -24.01 6.43
CA VAL A 63 -18.79 -23.72 5.82
C VAL A 63 -17.71 -24.63 6.39
N GLN A 64 -17.66 -24.83 7.70
CA GLN A 64 -16.74 -25.76 8.35
C GLN A 64 -16.84 -27.17 7.77
N ALA A 65 -18.06 -27.70 7.69
CA ALA A 65 -18.31 -29.04 7.12
C ALA A 65 -17.95 -29.11 5.63
N TYR A 66 -18.19 -28.04 4.86
CA TYR A 66 -17.77 -27.95 3.46
C TYR A 66 -16.25 -28.02 3.33
N LEU A 67 -15.52 -27.22 4.09
CA LEU A 67 -14.06 -27.11 4.03
C LEU A 67 -13.38 -28.41 4.43
N LEU A 68 -13.85 -29.12 5.46
CA LEU A 68 -13.34 -30.43 5.83
C LEU A 68 -13.45 -31.42 4.67
N ARG A 69 -14.66 -31.56 4.08
CA ARG A 69 -14.86 -32.44 2.91
C ARG A 69 -13.99 -32.02 1.71
N ARG A 70 -13.80 -30.72 1.52
CA ARG A 70 -13.00 -30.21 0.40
C ARG A 70 -11.51 -30.52 0.58
N MET A 71 -10.99 -30.42 1.81
CA MET A 71 -9.63 -30.79 2.16
C MET A 71 -9.41 -32.31 2.05
N GLU A 72 -10.38 -33.13 2.49
CA GLU A 72 -10.39 -34.58 2.30
C GLU A 72 -10.37 -34.97 0.82
N ALA A 73 -11.19 -34.32 0.00
CA ALA A 73 -11.22 -34.53 -1.45
C ALA A 73 -9.89 -34.15 -2.15
N LEU A 74 -9.11 -33.26 -1.54
CA LEU A 74 -7.73 -32.96 -1.94
C LEU A 74 -6.71 -33.96 -1.39
N GLY A 75 -7.12 -35.01 -0.66
CA GLY A 75 -6.22 -36.02 -0.10
C GLY A 75 -5.42 -35.55 1.10
N LEU A 76 -5.82 -34.47 1.76
CA LEU A 76 -5.19 -34.04 3.00
C LEU A 76 -5.63 -34.93 4.17
N GLN A 77 -4.72 -35.19 5.09
CA GLN A 77 -5.04 -35.79 6.39
C GLN A 77 -5.67 -34.69 7.26
N THR A 78 -6.99 -34.77 7.45
CA THR A 78 -7.74 -33.71 8.13
C THR A 78 -7.89 -33.97 9.62
N SER A 79 -7.88 -32.90 10.40
CA SER A 79 -8.22 -32.87 11.82
C SER A 79 -8.75 -31.50 12.22
N THR A 80 -9.34 -31.42 13.41
CA THR A 80 -9.81 -30.17 13.99
C THR A 80 -9.16 -29.92 15.35
N GLN A 81 -9.03 -28.65 15.72
CA GLN A 81 -8.63 -28.25 17.06
C GLN A 81 -9.62 -27.19 17.55
N THR A 82 -10.20 -27.43 18.72
CA THR A 82 -11.04 -26.43 19.40
C THR A 82 -10.23 -25.71 20.45
N GLY A 83 -10.28 -24.37 20.44
CA GLY A 83 -9.67 -23.51 21.45
C GLY A 83 -10.72 -22.61 22.12
N PRO A 84 -10.43 -22.08 23.32
CA PRO A 84 -11.32 -21.15 24.00
C PRO A 84 -11.38 -19.80 23.29
N LEU A 85 -12.54 -19.15 23.30
CA LEU A 85 -12.66 -17.75 22.89
C LEU A 85 -12.17 -16.84 24.04
N SER A 86 -11.51 -15.76 23.67
CA SER A 86 -11.09 -14.73 24.61
C SER A 86 -12.29 -13.99 25.22
N PRO A 87 -12.17 -13.40 26.43
CA PRO A 87 -13.25 -12.59 26.99
C PRO A 87 -13.70 -11.42 26.09
N GLY A 88 -12.78 -10.91 25.25
CA GLY A 88 -13.08 -9.90 24.24
C GLY A 88 -14.01 -10.44 23.16
N ALA A 89 -13.68 -11.60 22.61
CA ALA A 89 -14.48 -12.30 21.59
C ALA A 89 -15.89 -12.63 22.11
N VAL A 90 -16.00 -13.16 23.33
CA VAL A 90 -17.31 -13.45 23.96
C VAL A 90 -18.15 -12.20 24.07
N ARG A 91 -17.59 -11.08 24.53
CA ARG A 91 -18.32 -9.80 24.61
C ARG A 91 -18.75 -9.30 23.23
N ARG A 92 -17.91 -9.49 22.20
CA ARG A 92 -18.24 -9.09 20.84
C ARG A 92 -19.39 -9.94 20.28
N LEU A 93 -19.34 -11.26 20.39
CA LEU A 93 -20.43 -12.15 20.01
C LEU A 93 -21.75 -11.79 20.68
N THR A 94 -21.72 -11.50 21.99
CA THR A 94 -22.93 -11.09 22.74
C THR A 94 -23.50 -9.77 22.18
N ARG A 95 -22.66 -8.82 21.83
CA ARG A 95 -23.07 -7.51 21.28
C ARG A 95 -23.65 -7.66 19.87
N GLU A 96 -23.11 -8.57 19.08
CA GLU A 96 -23.57 -8.88 17.72
C GLU A 96 -24.81 -9.78 17.70
N GLY A 97 -25.36 -10.15 18.84
CA GLY A 97 -26.58 -10.95 18.94
C GLY A 97 -26.41 -12.42 18.58
N ALA A 98 -25.20 -12.96 18.69
CA ALA A 98 -24.94 -14.37 18.46
C ALA A 98 -25.75 -15.28 19.40
N ALA A 99 -26.02 -16.52 18.99
CA ALA A 99 -26.72 -17.49 19.79
C ALA A 99 -26.03 -17.69 21.16
N PRO A 100 -26.79 -17.92 22.25
CA PRO A 100 -26.23 -18.00 23.62
C PRO A 100 -25.17 -19.09 23.79
N ASP A 101 -25.19 -20.14 22.96
CA ASP A 101 -24.24 -21.24 22.98
C ASP A 101 -23.02 -21.03 22.06
N ALA A 102 -23.02 -19.97 21.23
CA ALA A 102 -21.93 -19.68 20.31
C ALA A 102 -20.57 -19.59 21.02
N ALA A 103 -20.54 -18.88 22.16
CA ALA A 103 -19.33 -18.71 22.95
C ALA A 103 -18.80 -20.03 23.54
N SER A 104 -19.67 -20.99 23.86
CA SER A 104 -19.29 -22.29 24.44
C SER A 104 -18.74 -23.26 23.38
N ARG A 105 -18.99 -23.02 22.10
CA ARG A 105 -18.44 -23.84 21.00
C ARG A 105 -16.94 -23.62 20.78
N GLY A 106 -16.42 -22.47 21.20
CA GLY A 106 -15.01 -22.10 21.01
C GLY A 106 -14.66 -21.78 19.55
N ALA A 107 -13.40 -21.50 19.31
CA ALA A 107 -12.83 -21.37 17.96
C ALA A 107 -12.39 -22.76 17.46
N VAL A 108 -12.76 -23.15 16.24
CA VAL A 108 -12.51 -24.46 15.70
C VAL A 108 -11.61 -24.38 14.46
N ASN A 109 -10.32 -24.54 14.63
CA ASN A 109 -9.36 -24.59 13.53
C ASN A 109 -9.53 -25.88 12.70
N LEU A 110 -9.43 -25.77 11.36
CA LEU A 110 -9.39 -26.90 10.45
C LEU A 110 -7.95 -27.09 9.98
N ILE A 111 -7.44 -28.30 10.15
CA ILE A 111 -6.05 -28.63 9.88
C ILE A 111 -6.00 -29.74 8.84
N GLY A 112 -5.22 -29.52 7.77
CA GLY A 112 -4.96 -30.50 6.73
C GLY A 112 -3.46 -30.71 6.55
N VAL A 113 -3.03 -31.96 6.53
CA VAL A 113 -1.60 -32.30 6.36
C VAL A 113 -1.39 -33.06 5.07
N LEU A 114 -0.51 -32.57 4.20
CA LEU A 114 0.04 -33.27 3.06
C LEU A 114 1.47 -33.68 3.36
N PRO A 115 1.74 -34.97 3.64
CA PRO A 115 3.08 -35.41 4.01
C PRO A 115 4.11 -35.14 2.90
N GLY A 116 5.26 -34.64 3.28
CA GLY A 116 6.45 -34.55 2.42
C GLY A 116 7.21 -35.87 2.35
N ARG A 117 8.20 -35.94 1.46
CA ARG A 117 9.10 -37.11 1.35
C ARG A 117 9.96 -37.31 2.59
N ASP A 118 10.38 -36.20 3.21
CA ASP A 118 11.20 -36.21 4.43
C ASP A 118 10.44 -35.58 5.60
N PRO A 119 9.83 -36.40 6.47
CA PRO A 119 9.10 -35.91 7.62
C PRO A 119 9.98 -35.26 8.70
N ALA A 120 11.31 -35.39 8.63
CA ALA A 120 12.23 -34.74 9.56
C ALA A 120 12.45 -33.25 9.24
N LEU A 121 12.21 -32.84 7.99
CA LEU A 121 12.34 -31.44 7.61
C LEU A 121 11.22 -30.59 8.24
N PRO A 122 11.50 -29.32 8.60
CA PRO A 122 10.47 -28.40 9.05
C PRO A 122 9.37 -28.22 8.00
N ALA A 123 8.13 -28.24 8.43
CA ALA A 123 6.95 -28.09 7.58
C ALA A 123 6.75 -26.63 7.15
N VAL A 124 5.94 -26.45 6.10
CA VAL A 124 5.45 -25.15 5.62
C VAL A 124 3.95 -25.07 5.86
N ALA A 125 3.46 -23.98 6.46
CA ALA A 125 2.04 -23.74 6.64
C ALA A 125 1.51 -22.73 5.60
N LEU A 126 0.33 -23.05 5.01
CA LEU A 126 -0.54 -22.09 4.33
C LEU A 126 -1.69 -21.80 5.28
N MET A 127 -1.93 -20.52 5.56
CA MET A 127 -2.88 -20.08 6.58
C MET A 127 -3.85 -19.03 6.00
N ALA A 128 -5.13 -19.15 6.35
CA ALA A 128 -6.21 -18.23 6.03
C ALA A 128 -7.32 -18.43 7.07
N HIS A 129 -8.14 -17.43 7.35
CA HIS A 129 -9.27 -17.61 8.26
C HIS A 129 -10.56 -17.90 7.50
N TYR A 130 -11.49 -18.61 8.12
CA TYR A 130 -12.74 -18.98 7.47
C TYR A 130 -13.99 -18.43 8.15
N ASP A 131 -13.86 -17.71 9.25
CA ASP A 131 -14.94 -16.93 9.85
C ASP A 131 -15.04 -15.55 9.16
N THR A 132 -16.18 -14.89 9.37
CA THR A 132 -16.42 -13.55 8.81
C THR A 132 -16.91 -12.58 9.87
N ALA A 133 -16.75 -11.28 9.60
CA ALA A 133 -17.50 -10.24 10.29
C ALA A 133 -19.03 -10.49 10.15
N ALA A 134 -19.81 -10.08 11.16
CA ALA A 134 -21.21 -10.46 11.32
C ALA A 134 -22.11 -10.17 10.08
N ASP A 135 -21.90 -9.03 9.43
CA ASP A 135 -22.73 -8.57 8.30
C ASP A 135 -22.09 -8.79 6.93
N SER A 136 -20.96 -9.48 6.86
CA SER A 136 -20.21 -9.67 5.62
C SER A 136 -20.27 -11.11 5.14
N PRO A 137 -20.63 -11.37 3.87
CA PRO A 137 -20.44 -12.69 3.26
C PRO A 137 -18.98 -13.13 3.18
N GLY A 138 -18.02 -12.18 3.30
CA GLY A 138 -16.60 -12.48 3.37
C GLY A 138 -16.00 -13.06 2.10
N ALA A 139 -16.50 -12.67 0.91
CA ALA A 139 -15.95 -13.21 -0.34
C ALA A 139 -14.47 -12.86 -0.54
N ALA A 140 -14.05 -11.68 -0.10
CA ALA A 140 -12.67 -11.25 -0.09
C ALA A 140 -11.97 -11.69 1.19
N ASP A 141 -12.53 -11.37 2.31
CA ASP A 141 -12.03 -11.50 3.67
C ASP A 141 -12.77 -12.61 4.43
N ASP A 142 -12.26 -13.88 4.53
CA ASP A 142 -11.07 -14.31 3.81
C ASP A 142 -11.36 -15.55 2.95
N SER A 143 -12.61 -15.66 2.39
CA SER A 143 -12.94 -16.76 1.47
C SER A 143 -12.00 -16.83 0.26
N ALA A 144 -11.49 -15.67 -0.20
CA ALA A 144 -10.53 -15.63 -1.30
C ALA A 144 -9.18 -16.24 -0.90
N GLY A 145 -8.70 -15.99 0.31
CA GLY A 145 -7.51 -16.62 0.86
C GLY A 145 -7.68 -18.12 1.06
N VAL A 146 -8.79 -18.54 1.67
CA VAL A 146 -9.12 -19.97 1.83
C VAL A 146 -9.14 -20.69 0.47
N ALA A 147 -9.82 -20.14 -0.52
CA ALA A 147 -9.90 -20.71 -1.86
C ALA A 147 -8.53 -20.70 -2.57
N ALA A 148 -7.72 -19.67 -2.36
CA ALA A 148 -6.37 -19.60 -2.88
C ALA A 148 -5.45 -20.67 -2.27
N VAL A 149 -5.56 -20.96 -0.98
CA VAL A 149 -4.86 -22.04 -0.31
C VAL A 149 -5.26 -23.39 -0.91
N LEU A 150 -6.56 -23.67 -1.03
CA LEU A 150 -7.05 -24.95 -1.56
C LEU A 150 -6.62 -25.21 -3.01
N GLU A 151 -6.71 -24.20 -3.87
CA GLU A 151 -6.27 -24.32 -5.27
C GLU A 151 -4.73 -24.41 -5.38
N ALA A 152 -3.98 -23.73 -4.50
CA ALA A 152 -2.51 -23.88 -4.44
C ALA A 152 -2.12 -25.31 -4.04
N VAL A 153 -2.78 -25.91 -3.05
CA VAL A 153 -2.59 -27.31 -2.65
C VAL A 153 -2.81 -28.25 -3.85
N ARG A 154 -3.92 -28.11 -4.57
CA ARG A 154 -4.20 -28.89 -5.77
C ARG A 154 -3.08 -28.78 -6.81
N ALA A 155 -2.61 -27.55 -7.06
CA ALA A 155 -1.52 -27.32 -8.03
C ALA A 155 -0.17 -27.89 -7.57
N ILE A 156 0.17 -27.76 -6.28
CA ILE A 156 1.38 -28.35 -5.68
C ILE A 156 1.40 -29.86 -5.85
N GLN A 157 0.28 -30.54 -5.57
CA GLN A 157 0.19 -31.99 -5.75
C GLN A 157 0.41 -32.41 -7.20
N THR A 158 -0.15 -31.64 -8.15
CA THR A 158 0.05 -31.89 -9.58
C THR A 158 1.51 -31.70 -10.04
N ARG A 159 2.27 -30.84 -9.35
CA ARG A 159 3.73 -30.68 -9.57
C ARG A 159 4.55 -31.84 -9.04
N GLY A 160 3.93 -32.79 -8.39
CA GLY A 160 4.56 -33.97 -7.78
C GLY A 160 4.93 -33.80 -6.31
N PRO A 161 5.43 -34.85 -5.65
CA PRO A 161 5.73 -34.84 -4.22
C PRO A 161 6.79 -33.80 -3.86
N ALA A 162 6.56 -33.06 -2.78
CA ALA A 162 7.52 -32.12 -2.21
C ALA A 162 8.37 -32.80 -1.13
N ASP A 163 9.50 -32.19 -0.76
CA ASP A 163 10.38 -32.74 0.27
C ASP A 163 9.82 -32.48 1.67
N ARG A 164 9.26 -31.27 1.91
CA ARG A 164 8.69 -30.88 3.19
C ARG A 164 7.20 -31.17 3.25
N THR A 165 6.72 -31.40 4.46
CA THR A 165 5.28 -31.50 4.76
C THR A 165 4.63 -30.14 4.58
N LEU A 166 3.47 -30.12 3.91
CA LEU A 166 2.59 -28.96 3.82
C LEU A 166 1.49 -29.10 4.89
N VAL A 167 1.30 -28.05 5.67
CA VAL A 167 0.19 -27.90 6.61
C VAL A 167 -0.76 -26.84 6.07
N VAL A 168 -2.02 -27.16 5.88
CA VAL A 168 -3.10 -26.20 5.67
C VAL A 168 -3.70 -25.91 7.04
N LEU A 169 -3.73 -24.67 7.44
CA LEU A 169 -4.34 -24.20 8.67
C LEU A 169 -5.40 -23.17 8.33
N LEU A 170 -6.67 -23.59 8.35
CA LEU A 170 -7.81 -22.68 8.24
C LEU A 170 -8.24 -22.32 9.66
N THR A 171 -7.94 -21.11 10.07
CA THR A 171 -8.19 -20.58 11.41
C THR A 171 -9.62 -20.11 11.57
N ASP A 172 -10.09 -20.11 12.80
CA ASP A 172 -11.42 -19.62 13.20
C ASP A 172 -11.27 -18.45 14.18
N ALA A 173 -12.28 -17.62 14.25
CA ALA A 173 -12.36 -16.49 15.18
C ALA A 173 -11.19 -15.48 15.02
N GLU A 174 -10.70 -15.29 13.79
CA GLU A 174 -9.78 -14.23 13.46
C GLU A 174 -10.43 -12.88 13.74
N GLU A 175 -11.64 -12.70 13.20
CA GLU A 175 -12.46 -11.48 13.30
C GLU A 175 -12.83 -11.11 14.75
N LEU A 176 -12.78 -12.07 15.65
CA LEU A 176 -13.05 -11.86 17.07
C LEU A 176 -11.81 -11.51 17.89
N GLY A 177 -10.60 -11.66 17.31
CA GLY A 177 -9.34 -11.32 17.97
C GLY A 177 -8.26 -12.40 17.88
N LEU A 178 -8.18 -13.12 16.76
CA LEU A 178 -7.13 -14.11 16.42
C LEU A 178 -7.18 -15.36 17.33
N ASP A 179 -8.35 -15.72 17.89
CA ASP A 179 -8.43 -16.74 18.94
C ASP A 179 -8.06 -18.14 18.40
N GLY A 180 -8.41 -18.46 17.14
CA GLY A 180 -8.00 -19.69 16.49
C GLY A 180 -6.49 -19.79 16.30
N ALA A 181 -5.85 -18.74 15.80
CA ALA A 181 -4.40 -18.69 15.67
C ALA A 181 -3.73 -18.83 17.06
N ARG A 182 -4.23 -18.12 18.09
CA ARG A 182 -3.73 -18.25 19.46
C ARG A 182 -3.82 -19.67 19.98
N ALA A 183 -4.94 -20.36 19.73
CA ALA A 183 -5.11 -21.74 20.12
C ALA A 183 -4.12 -22.67 19.43
N PHE A 184 -3.97 -22.55 18.10
CA PHE A 184 -3.04 -23.40 17.35
C PHE A 184 -1.58 -23.17 17.77
N TRP A 185 -1.13 -21.93 17.76
CA TRP A 185 0.25 -21.60 18.09
C TRP A 185 0.53 -21.67 19.60
N GLY A 186 -0.49 -21.68 20.46
CA GLY A 186 -0.39 -21.93 21.90
C GLY A 186 -0.09 -23.40 22.20
N ASP A 187 -0.92 -24.32 21.71
CA ASP A 187 -0.97 -25.67 22.25
C ASP A 187 -0.87 -26.81 21.22
N HIS A 188 -1.07 -26.54 19.90
CA HIS A 188 -1.10 -27.64 18.92
C HIS A 188 0.29 -28.24 18.68
N PRO A 189 0.45 -29.60 18.66
CA PRO A 189 1.76 -30.24 18.50
C PRO A 189 2.49 -29.92 17.21
N LEU A 190 1.76 -29.63 16.11
CA LEU A 190 2.36 -29.28 14.82
C LEU A 190 3.06 -27.92 14.83
N ARG A 191 2.75 -27.00 15.77
CA ARG A 191 3.32 -25.64 15.82
C ARG A 191 4.86 -25.64 15.79
N ASP A 192 5.47 -26.56 16.54
CA ASP A 192 6.92 -26.63 16.70
C ASP A 192 7.61 -27.29 15.49
N ARG A 193 6.82 -27.83 14.56
CA ARG A 193 7.31 -28.42 13.31
C ARG A 193 7.24 -27.45 12.13
N ILE A 194 6.48 -26.36 12.25
CA ILE A 194 6.32 -25.36 11.19
C ILE A 194 7.51 -24.42 11.20
N GLY A 195 8.26 -24.40 10.10
CA GLY A 195 9.43 -23.53 9.93
C GLY A 195 9.18 -22.31 9.04
N ALA A 196 8.06 -22.26 8.31
CA ALA A 196 7.65 -21.10 7.52
C ALA A 196 6.13 -21.04 7.34
N VAL A 197 5.58 -19.82 7.25
CA VAL A 197 4.15 -19.55 7.08
C VAL A 197 3.93 -18.66 5.85
N VAL A 198 2.90 -18.96 5.08
CA VAL A 198 2.30 -18.05 4.10
C VAL A 198 0.87 -17.78 4.54
N ASN A 199 0.61 -16.58 5.03
CA ASN A 199 -0.72 -16.15 5.46
C ASN A 199 -1.39 -15.33 4.37
N LEU A 200 -2.68 -15.46 4.24
CA LEU A 200 -3.50 -14.72 3.28
C LEU A 200 -4.54 -13.91 4.03
N GLU A 201 -4.85 -12.74 3.48
CA GLU A 201 -5.75 -11.74 4.06
C GLU A 201 -6.38 -10.88 2.98
N ALA A 202 -7.39 -10.10 3.36
CA ALA A 202 -7.89 -9.02 2.54
C ALA A 202 -8.41 -7.85 3.39
N ARG A 203 -8.30 -6.63 2.85
CA ARG A 203 -8.93 -5.43 3.43
C ARG A 203 -9.70 -4.66 2.36
N GLY A 204 -10.39 -5.38 1.50
CA GLY A 204 -11.14 -4.83 0.38
C GLY A 204 -11.46 -5.90 -0.64
N GLY A 205 -12.20 -5.57 -1.69
CA GLY A 205 -12.67 -6.52 -2.69
C GLY A 205 -11.84 -6.61 -3.96
N GLY A 206 -10.64 -6.02 -4.01
CA GLY A 206 -9.89 -6.01 -5.26
C GLY A 206 -8.50 -5.36 -5.19
N GLY A 207 -7.91 -5.15 -6.37
CA GLY A 207 -6.58 -4.61 -6.55
C GLY A 207 -5.48 -5.68 -6.50
N ARG A 208 -4.24 -5.25 -6.65
CA ARG A 208 -3.09 -6.16 -6.58
C ARG A 208 -2.86 -6.66 -5.15
N ALA A 209 -2.67 -7.97 -5.02
CA ALA A 209 -2.23 -8.53 -3.74
C ALA A 209 -0.79 -8.13 -3.46
N MET A 210 -0.53 -7.65 -2.26
CA MET A 210 0.77 -7.19 -1.80
C MET A 210 1.22 -8.02 -0.60
N MET A 211 2.50 -8.35 -0.55
CA MET A 211 3.13 -8.81 0.68
C MET A 211 3.37 -7.57 1.54
N PHE A 212 2.60 -7.43 2.61
CA PHE A 212 2.59 -6.25 3.47
C PHE A 212 3.25 -6.50 4.83
N GLU A 213 3.50 -7.77 5.17
CA GLU A 213 4.13 -8.17 6.41
C GLU A 213 5.05 -9.38 6.20
N THR A 214 6.14 -9.45 6.96
CA THR A 214 7.11 -10.55 6.95
C THR A 214 7.54 -10.92 8.37
N GLY A 215 8.17 -12.07 8.53
CA GLY A 215 8.95 -12.35 9.74
C GLY A 215 10.08 -11.31 9.93
N ARG A 216 10.58 -11.18 11.15
CA ARG A 216 11.68 -10.26 11.49
C ARG A 216 12.99 -10.77 10.89
N GLY A 217 13.90 -9.86 10.51
CA GLY A 217 15.18 -10.22 9.92
C GLY A 217 15.01 -10.87 8.55
N ASN A 218 14.27 -10.21 7.66
CA ASN A 218 13.60 -10.78 6.50
C ASN A 218 14.45 -10.95 5.22
N ALA A 219 15.76 -10.70 5.24
CA ALA A 219 16.57 -10.69 4.01
C ALA A 219 16.39 -11.96 3.16
N GLN A 220 16.42 -13.15 3.78
CA GLN A 220 16.27 -14.41 3.04
C GLN A 220 14.85 -14.60 2.49
N THR A 221 13.84 -14.13 3.22
CA THR A 221 12.43 -14.13 2.78
C THR A 221 12.26 -13.23 1.56
N ILE A 222 12.88 -12.04 1.56
CA ILE A 222 12.84 -11.12 0.41
C ILE A 222 13.61 -11.68 -0.77
N ASP A 223 14.75 -12.32 -0.56
CA ASP A 223 15.49 -12.99 -1.64
C ASP A 223 14.67 -14.13 -2.27
N LEU A 224 13.90 -14.89 -1.47
CA LEU A 224 12.94 -15.87 -1.97
C LEU A 224 11.85 -15.19 -2.80
N PHE A 225 11.23 -14.15 -2.26
CA PHE A 225 10.16 -13.40 -2.91
C PHE A 225 10.60 -12.78 -4.24
N ALA A 226 11.83 -12.28 -4.31
CA ALA A 226 12.43 -11.78 -5.55
C ALA A 226 12.60 -12.88 -6.62
N ARG A 227 12.99 -14.10 -6.21
CA ARG A 227 13.16 -15.22 -7.13
C ARG A 227 11.83 -15.69 -7.74
N ILE A 228 10.74 -15.68 -6.98
CA ILE A 228 9.43 -16.12 -7.46
C ILE A 228 8.74 -15.08 -8.34
N ALA A 229 9.15 -13.81 -8.30
CA ALA A 229 8.48 -12.70 -8.99
C ALA A 229 8.26 -12.96 -10.50
N ARG A 230 9.21 -13.65 -11.15
CA ARG A 230 9.11 -13.98 -12.59
C ARG A 230 8.18 -15.17 -12.89
N ARG A 231 7.88 -16.00 -11.90
CA ARG A 231 6.99 -17.18 -12.04
C ARG A 231 5.54 -16.83 -11.72
N THR A 232 5.35 -15.77 -10.94
CA THR A 232 4.04 -15.33 -10.46
C THR A 232 3.28 -14.62 -11.58
N THR A 233 2.02 -14.99 -11.78
CA THR A 233 1.13 -14.32 -12.74
C THR A 233 0.88 -12.88 -12.30
N GLY A 234 1.27 -11.93 -13.13
CA GLY A 234 1.22 -10.50 -12.78
C GLY A 234 2.45 -10.00 -12.00
N GLY A 235 3.40 -10.89 -11.67
CA GLY A 235 4.55 -10.56 -10.84
C GLY A 235 4.19 -10.46 -9.35
N VAL A 236 4.95 -9.68 -8.59
CA VAL A 236 4.76 -9.50 -7.14
C VAL A 236 4.59 -8.03 -6.80
N SER A 237 4.03 -7.73 -5.64
CA SER A 237 3.95 -6.36 -5.12
C SER A 237 4.38 -6.35 -3.66
N SER A 238 5.38 -5.55 -3.33
CA SER A 238 5.82 -5.31 -1.95
C SER A 238 6.94 -4.28 -1.89
N ASN A 239 7.09 -3.64 -0.75
CA ASN A 239 8.24 -2.79 -0.42
C ASN A 239 8.44 -2.72 1.08
N SER A 240 9.67 -2.40 1.50
CA SER A 240 10.02 -2.33 2.93
C SER A 240 9.30 -1.20 3.68
N LEU A 241 8.81 -0.15 3.00
CA LEU A 241 7.99 0.89 3.64
C LEU A 241 6.62 0.36 4.06
N ALA A 242 5.98 -0.48 3.22
CA ALA A 242 4.68 -1.08 3.55
C ALA A 242 4.79 -1.97 4.79
N VAL A 243 5.83 -2.80 4.86
CA VAL A 243 6.12 -3.64 6.04
C VAL A 243 6.37 -2.78 7.28
N PHE A 244 7.19 -1.73 7.15
CA PHE A 244 7.49 -0.80 8.25
C PHE A 244 6.24 -0.05 8.75
N VAL A 245 5.39 0.44 7.83
CA VAL A 245 4.14 1.14 8.20
C VAL A 245 3.18 0.19 8.90
N TYR A 246 3.02 -1.04 8.40
CA TYR A 246 2.15 -2.03 9.03
C TYR A 246 2.61 -2.40 10.44
N GLU A 247 3.92 -2.51 10.69
CA GLU A 247 4.46 -2.77 12.04
C GLU A 247 4.18 -1.65 13.06
N LEU A 248 3.91 -0.43 12.59
CA LEU A 248 3.51 0.70 13.45
C LEU A 248 1.99 0.77 13.70
N MET A 249 1.20 0.00 12.96
CA MET A 249 -0.25 -0.02 13.12
C MET A 249 -0.65 -0.92 14.29
N PRO A 250 -1.76 -0.61 15.00
CA PRO A 250 -2.23 -1.43 16.13
C PRO A 250 -2.93 -2.72 15.67
N ASN A 251 -3.05 -2.94 14.37
CA ASN A 251 -3.74 -4.09 13.79
C ASN A 251 -2.88 -5.34 13.87
N GLY A 252 -3.53 -6.51 13.98
CA GLY A 252 -2.91 -7.81 13.85
C GLY A 252 -3.66 -8.66 12.84
N THR A 253 -3.06 -9.77 12.46
CA THR A 253 -3.63 -10.86 11.67
C THR A 253 -3.21 -12.17 12.31
N ASP A 254 -3.71 -13.27 11.83
CA ASP A 254 -3.29 -14.58 12.32
C ASP A 254 -1.77 -14.81 12.22
N PHE A 255 -1.10 -14.18 11.25
CA PHE A 255 0.37 -14.24 11.12
C PHE A 255 1.12 -13.53 12.27
N THR A 256 0.46 -12.60 12.96
CA THR A 256 1.05 -11.94 14.14
C THR A 256 1.53 -12.96 15.17
N ILE A 257 0.75 -14.02 15.39
CA ILE A 257 1.03 -15.02 16.44
C ILE A 257 2.30 -15.84 16.14
N PRO A 258 2.46 -16.49 14.97
CA PRO A 258 3.73 -17.17 14.65
C PRO A 258 4.92 -16.22 14.51
N LYS A 259 4.71 -15.00 14.01
CA LYS A 259 5.75 -13.97 13.91
C LYS A 259 6.34 -13.61 15.27
N GLU A 260 5.50 -13.45 16.31
CA GLU A 260 5.95 -13.19 17.69
C GLU A 260 6.77 -14.36 18.26
N ARG A 261 6.53 -15.59 17.79
CA ARG A 261 7.32 -16.79 18.14
C ARG A 261 8.61 -16.92 17.31
N GLY A 262 8.91 -15.99 16.43
CA GLY A 262 10.09 -15.99 15.56
C GLY A 262 9.97 -16.86 14.31
N VAL A 263 8.79 -17.36 13.98
CA VAL A 263 8.56 -18.12 12.74
C VAL A 263 8.66 -17.17 11.54
N GLN A 264 9.41 -17.59 10.52
CA GLN A 264 9.54 -16.83 9.29
C GLN A 264 8.32 -17.02 8.38
N GLY A 265 8.00 -16.02 7.58
CA GLY A 265 6.88 -16.12 6.66
C GLY A 265 6.58 -14.81 5.94
N ILE A 266 5.51 -14.86 5.18
CA ILE A 266 4.94 -13.70 4.47
C ILE A 266 3.44 -13.63 4.73
N ASN A 267 2.92 -12.42 4.72
CA ASN A 267 1.50 -12.14 4.79
C ASN A 267 1.10 -11.35 3.54
N LEU A 268 0.11 -11.86 2.80
CA LEU A 268 -0.37 -11.32 1.53
C LEU A 268 -1.78 -10.79 1.69
N ALA A 269 -2.05 -9.58 1.20
CA ALA A 269 -3.41 -9.04 1.14
C ALA A 269 -3.62 -8.15 -0.09
N PHE A 270 -4.86 -7.99 -0.50
CA PHE A 270 -5.28 -6.92 -1.40
C PHE A 270 -6.22 -5.96 -0.66
N ILE A 271 -6.07 -4.65 -0.94
CA ILE A 271 -6.73 -3.57 -0.18
C ILE A 271 -7.57 -2.62 -1.05
N GLY A 272 -7.65 -2.88 -2.36
CA GLY A 272 -8.48 -2.11 -3.28
C GLY A 272 -9.98 -2.42 -3.11
N ARG A 273 -10.85 -1.56 -3.61
CA ARG A 273 -12.31 -1.62 -3.39
C ARG A 273 -12.66 -1.69 -1.90
N PRO A 274 -12.16 -0.73 -1.08
CA PRO A 274 -12.25 -0.80 0.37
C PRO A 274 -13.68 -0.79 0.91
N ALA A 275 -14.66 -0.36 0.11
CA ALA A 275 -16.08 -0.43 0.42
C ALA A 275 -16.60 -1.86 0.70
N GLN A 276 -15.90 -2.88 0.24
CA GLN A 276 -16.28 -4.28 0.45
C GLN A 276 -15.71 -4.89 1.74
N TYR A 277 -14.85 -4.18 2.46
CA TYR A 277 -14.27 -4.66 3.71
C TYR A 277 -15.32 -4.69 4.82
N HIS A 278 -15.53 -5.85 5.45
CA HIS A 278 -16.54 -6.11 6.48
C HIS A 278 -17.95 -5.61 6.11
N SER A 279 -18.32 -5.74 4.85
CA SER A 279 -19.52 -5.14 4.27
C SER A 279 -20.45 -6.21 3.68
N PRO A 280 -21.77 -6.01 3.73
CA PRO A 280 -22.74 -6.86 3.01
C PRO A 280 -22.45 -6.98 1.50
N THR A 281 -21.70 -6.03 0.94
CA THR A 281 -21.33 -6.05 -0.49
C THR A 281 -20.09 -6.89 -0.81
N SER A 282 -19.47 -7.54 0.21
CA SER A 282 -18.37 -8.50 0.00
C SER A 282 -18.88 -9.82 -0.57
N THR A 283 -19.47 -9.77 -1.76
CA THR A 283 -20.05 -10.93 -2.44
C THR A 283 -19.11 -11.53 -3.50
N PRO A 284 -19.26 -12.81 -3.87
CA PRO A 284 -18.46 -13.43 -4.93
C PRO A 284 -18.52 -12.69 -6.28
N GLU A 285 -19.66 -12.05 -6.60
CA GLU A 285 -19.88 -11.30 -7.83
C GLU A 285 -19.15 -9.95 -7.83
N ALA A 286 -19.00 -9.35 -6.65
CA ALA A 286 -18.31 -8.05 -6.48
C ALA A 286 -16.79 -8.21 -6.36
N LEU A 287 -16.30 -9.41 -6.02
CA LEU A 287 -14.87 -9.70 -5.85
C LEU A 287 -14.12 -9.58 -7.18
N ASP A 288 -12.96 -8.92 -7.16
CA ASP A 288 -12.07 -8.90 -8.31
C ASP A 288 -11.35 -10.24 -8.49
N VAL A 289 -11.76 -11.00 -9.49
CA VAL A 289 -11.18 -12.32 -9.81
C VAL A 289 -9.68 -12.21 -10.16
N GLY A 290 -9.23 -11.06 -10.68
CA GLY A 290 -7.81 -10.79 -10.93
C GLY A 290 -6.99 -10.71 -9.63
N SER A 291 -7.60 -10.22 -8.55
CA SER A 291 -6.96 -10.22 -7.21
C SER A 291 -6.81 -11.63 -6.66
N VAL A 292 -7.82 -12.47 -6.84
CA VAL A 292 -7.75 -13.92 -6.50
C VAL A 292 -6.63 -14.60 -7.30
N GLN A 293 -6.49 -14.28 -8.59
CA GLN A 293 -5.39 -14.79 -9.41
C GLN A 293 -4.04 -14.34 -8.88
N HIS A 294 -3.93 -13.07 -8.47
CA HIS A 294 -2.66 -12.50 -8.04
C HIS A 294 -2.21 -13.05 -6.69
N ILE A 295 -3.11 -13.08 -5.69
CA ILE A 295 -2.78 -13.61 -4.36
C ILE A 295 -2.48 -15.12 -4.44
N GLY A 296 -3.32 -15.89 -5.15
CA GLY A 296 -3.14 -17.33 -5.26
C GLY A 296 -1.91 -17.75 -6.06
N SER A 297 -1.53 -16.98 -7.11
CA SER A 297 -0.30 -17.23 -7.85
C SER A 297 0.94 -16.96 -6.98
N GLN A 298 0.95 -15.89 -6.18
CA GLN A 298 2.02 -15.61 -5.22
C GLN A 298 2.12 -16.71 -4.15
N THR A 299 0.96 -17.14 -3.63
CA THR A 299 0.87 -18.24 -2.64
C THR A 299 1.45 -19.53 -3.19
N LEU A 300 1.02 -19.94 -4.40
CA LEU A 300 1.51 -21.17 -5.04
C LEU A 300 3.03 -21.15 -5.24
N GLU A 301 3.56 -20.08 -5.84
CA GLU A 301 4.99 -20.02 -6.15
C GLU A 301 5.85 -19.88 -4.90
N THR A 302 5.38 -19.19 -3.86
CA THR A 302 6.07 -19.11 -2.58
C THR A 302 6.06 -20.45 -1.86
N ALA A 303 4.89 -21.10 -1.76
CA ALA A 303 4.75 -22.40 -1.12
C ALA A 303 5.59 -23.46 -1.81
N ASP A 304 5.54 -23.54 -3.14
CA ASP A 304 6.32 -24.49 -3.92
C ASP A 304 7.84 -24.30 -3.72
N ALA A 305 8.29 -23.04 -3.69
CA ALA A 305 9.69 -22.72 -3.45
C ALA A 305 10.15 -23.06 -2.02
N LEU A 306 9.28 -22.89 -1.01
CA LEU A 306 9.56 -23.27 0.38
C LEU A 306 9.55 -24.79 0.56
N LEU A 307 8.60 -25.49 -0.03
CA LEU A 307 8.41 -26.94 0.09
C LEU A 307 9.54 -27.74 -0.57
N ARG A 308 10.10 -27.24 -1.68
CA ARG A 308 11.14 -27.92 -2.48
C ARG A 308 12.51 -27.30 -2.31
N GLY A 309 12.60 -26.17 -1.61
CA GLY A 309 13.87 -25.49 -1.37
C GLY A 309 14.77 -26.27 -0.40
N PRO A 310 16.10 -26.19 -0.56
CA PRO A 310 17.03 -26.89 0.32
C PRO A 310 16.93 -26.41 1.78
N THR A 311 16.65 -25.13 1.99
CA THR A 311 16.52 -24.52 3.32
C THR A 311 15.31 -23.58 3.35
N LEU A 312 14.71 -23.44 4.54
CA LEU A 312 13.75 -22.36 4.79
C LEU A 312 14.48 -21.05 5.14
N PRO A 313 13.86 -19.90 4.89
CA PRO A 313 14.39 -18.61 5.34
C PRO A 313 14.62 -18.59 6.85
N ARG A 314 15.69 -17.94 7.27
CA ARG A 314 16.04 -17.73 8.68
C ARG A 314 16.09 -16.24 8.96
N ALA A 315 15.83 -15.87 10.22
CA ALA A 315 16.00 -14.50 10.67
C ALA A 315 17.46 -14.04 10.53
N GLY A 316 17.65 -12.81 10.06
CA GLY A 316 18.95 -12.18 9.87
C GLY A 316 18.80 -10.67 9.94
N GLU A 317 19.45 -9.94 9.03
CA GLU A 317 19.18 -8.51 8.85
C GLU A 317 17.89 -8.30 8.05
N ASP A 318 17.24 -7.14 8.25
CA ASP A 318 16.16 -6.72 7.37
C ASP A 318 16.72 -6.22 6.04
N ARG A 319 15.94 -6.39 4.98
CA ARG A 319 16.27 -5.90 3.63
C ARG A 319 15.53 -4.59 3.35
N VAL A 320 16.24 -3.61 2.84
CA VAL A 320 15.63 -2.47 2.15
C VAL A 320 15.29 -2.91 0.73
N TYR A 321 14.02 -2.85 0.33
CA TYR A 321 13.59 -3.35 -0.98
C TYR A 321 12.32 -2.69 -1.48
N ALA A 322 12.10 -2.77 -2.78
CA ALA A 322 10.82 -2.50 -3.42
C ALA A 322 10.68 -3.29 -4.73
N ASP A 323 9.45 -3.60 -5.09
CA ASP A 323 9.16 -4.02 -6.44
C ASP A 323 9.17 -2.82 -7.40
N LEU A 324 9.68 -3.04 -8.59
CA LEU A 324 9.61 -2.09 -9.69
C LEU A 324 8.55 -2.56 -10.68
N PHE A 325 7.40 -1.87 -10.66
CA PHE A 325 6.24 -2.15 -11.52
C PHE A 325 5.75 -3.60 -11.49
N GLY A 326 5.90 -4.27 -10.35
CA GLY A 326 5.50 -5.66 -10.16
C GLY A 326 6.38 -6.70 -10.87
N ARG A 327 7.48 -6.31 -11.51
CA ARG A 327 8.28 -7.21 -12.37
C ARG A 327 9.61 -7.64 -11.78
N VAL A 328 10.24 -6.76 -11.04
CA VAL A 328 11.57 -6.99 -10.47
C VAL A 328 11.55 -6.47 -9.03
N VAL A 329 12.07 -7.25 -8.12
CA VAL A 329 12.33 -6.79 -6.74
C VAL A 329 13.79 -6.39 -6.66
N VAL A 330 14.04 -5.14 -6.30
CA VAL A 330 15.38 -4.57 -6.06
C VAL A 330 15.54 -4.37 -4.56
N GLY A 331 16.69 -4.71 -4.03
CA GLY A 331 16.95 -4.51 -2.61
C GLY A 331 18.44 -4.52 -2.27
N HIS A 332 18.75 -3.99 -1.09
CA HIS A 332 20.11 -3.90 -0.56
C HIS A 332 20.08 -3.96 0.98
N PRO A 333 21.22 -4.26 1.64
CA PRO A 333 21.34 -4.12 3.09
C PRO A 333 21.10 -2.66 3.53
N PRO A 334 20.53 -2.40 4.73
CA PRO A 334 20.23 -1.05 5.20
C PRO A 334 21.44 -0.09 5.17
N VAL A 335 22.63 -0.58 5.52
CA VAL A 335 23.86 0.22 5.54
C VAL A 335 24.22 0.80 4.17
N PHE A 336 23.85 0.12 3.07
CA PHE A 336 24.15 0.55 1.71
C PHE A 336 23.39 1.85 1.33
N GLY A 337 22.32 2.18 2.03
CA GLY A 337 21.62 3.46 1.89
C GLY A 337 22.54 4.69 2.07
N TRP A 338 23.56 4.60 2.93
CA TRP A 338 24.55 5.67 3.09
C TRP A 338 25.45 5.86 1.87
N VAL A 339 25.79 4.75 1.18
CA VAL A 339 26.57 4.82 -0.07
C VAL A 339 25.74 5.48 -1.18
N LEU A 340 24.46 5.14 -1.28
CA LEU A 340 23.54 5.77 -2.24
C LEU A 340 23.36 7.26 -1.94
N LEU A 341 23.23 7.64 -0.67
CA LEU A 341 23.17 9.04 -0.24
C LEU A 341 24.44 9.80 -0.56
N ALA A 342 25.62 9.24 -0.27
CA ALA A 342 26.89 9.88 -0.60
C ALA A 342 27.00 10.11 -2.12
N THR A 343 26.58 9.13 -2.92
CA THR A 343 26.54 9.25 -4.39
C THR A 343 25.57 10.35 -4.84
N ALA A 344 24.38 10.44 -4.20
CA ALA A 344 23.39 11.47 -4.51
C ALA A 344 23.89 12.88 -4.16
N PHE A 345 24.54 13.05 -3.00
CA PHE A 345 25.15 14.32 -2.60
C PHE A 345 26.30 14.71 -3.53
N ALA A 346 27.14 13.75 -3.95
CA ALA A 346 28.21 14.01 -4.92
C ALA A 346 27.64 14.45 -6.28
N ALA A 347 26.60 13.77 -6.78
CA ALA A 347 25.92 14.17 -8.02
C ALA A 347 25.29 15.56 -7.92
N LEU A 348 24.66 15.88 -6.79
CA LEU A 348 24.13 17.21 -6.53
C LEU A 348 25.25 18.28 -6.46
N ALA A 349 26.35 17.99 -5.77
CA ALA A 349 27.50 18.91 -5.68
C ALA A 349 28.10 19.22 -7.06
N LEU A 350 28.29 18.22 -7.90
CA LEU A 350 28.74 18.38 -9.30
C LEU A 350 27.73 19.20 -10.13
N THR A 351 26.44 18.95 -9.93
CA THR A 351 25.37 19.74 -10.57
C THR A 351 25.44 21.21 -10.15
N LEU A 352 25.56 21.47 -8.84
CA LEU A 352 25.66 22.83 -8.30
C LEU A 352 26.92 23.55 -8.81
N TRP A 353 28.07 22.87 -8.84
CA TRP A 353 29.31 23.41 -9.41
C TRP A 353 29.11 23.81 -10.88
N ARG A 354 28.56 22.92 -11.69
CA ARG A 354 28.33 23.16 -13.11
C ARG A 354 27.31 24.26 -13.37
N ALA A 355 26.17 24.26 -12.64
CA ALA A 355 25.14 25.28 -12.77
C ALA A 355 25.62 26.66 -12.28
N ARG A 356 26.43 26.70 -11.20
CA ARG A 356 27.07 27.95 -10.76
C ARG A 356 28.00 28.53 -11.84
N ALA A 357 28.86 27.70 -12.41
CA ALA A 357 29.87 28.13 -13.40
C ALA A 357 29.24 28.55 -14.74
N ARG A 358 28.10 27.98 -15.14
CA ARG A 358 27.54 28.13 -16.49
C ARG A 358 26.16 28.79 -16.55
N ALA A 359 25.41 28.81 -15.44
CA ALA A 359 24.06 29.38 -15.37
C ALA A 359 23.89 30.41 -14.25
N GLY A 360 24.98 30.81 -13.56
CA GLY A 360 24.96 31.86 -12.54
C GLY A 360 24.16 31.47 -11.28
N LEU A 361 24.03 30.19 -10.95
CA LEU A 361 23.31 29.72 -9.76
C LEU A 361 24.00 30.23 -8.47
N SER A 362 23.22 30.81 -7.57
CA SER A 362 23.68 31.22 -6.24
C SER A 362 23.23 30.24 -5.16
N ALA A 363 24.03 30.10 -4.09
CA ALA A 363 23.67 29.30 -2.91
C ALA A 363 22.36 29.80 -2.24
N ALA A 364 22.15 31.11 -2.21
CA ALA A 364 20.93 31.72 -1.70
C ALA A 364 19.67 31.26 -2.51
N ASP A 365 19.82 31.04 -3.81
CA ASP A 365 18.71 30.59 -4.64
C ASP A 365 18.39 29.10 -4.46
N VAL A 366 19.41 28.28 -4.16
CA VAL A 366 19.23 26.88 -3.73
C VAL A 366 18.45 26.84 -2.40
N GLY A 367 18.83 27.66 -1.42
CA GLY A 367 18.11 27.78 -0.15
C GLY A 367 16.64 28.19 -0.34
N ARG A 368 16.37 29.13 -1.28
CA ARG A 368 14.99 29.48 -1.63
C ARG A 368 14.23 28.31 -2.25
N GLY A 369 14.88 27.46 -3.04
CA GLY A 369 14.27 26.25 -3.58
C GLY A 369 13.92 25.23 -2.51
N MET A 370 14.74 25.10 -1.44
CA MET A 370 14.39 24.28 -0.27
C MET A 370 13.16 24.84 0.44
N ILE A 371 13.08 26.16 0.61
CA ILE A 371 11.92 26.84 1.20
C ILE A 371 10.67 26.66 0.33
N ASP A 372 10.79 26.66 -0.99
CA ASP A 372 9.68 26.34 -1.91
C ASP A 372 9.16 24.92 -1.67
N GLY A 373 10.05 23.95 -1.45
CA GLY A 373 9.67 22.57 -1.12
C GLY A 373 8.97 22.46 0.23
N LEU A 374 9.48 23.14 1.25
CA LEU A 374 8.87 23.17 2.58
C LEU A 374 7.49 23.84 2.56
N TRP A 375 7.37 24.96 1.82
CA TRP A 375 6.10 25.63 1.61
C TRP A 375 5.09 24.71 0.90
N PHE A 376 5.52 24.02 -0.16
CA PHE A 376 4.67 23.05 -0.86
C PHE A 376 4.17 21.96 0.08
N LEU A 377 5.08 21.34 0.84
CA LEU A 377 4.74 20.25 1.74
C LEU A 377 3.74 20.69 2.81
N THR A 378 4.02 21.79 3.50
CA THR A 378 3.18 22.27 4.60
C THR A 378 1.82 22.80 4.10
N THR A 379 1.80 23.54 2.99
CA THR A 379 0.55 23.97 2.35
C THR A 379 -0.25 22.77 1.82
N GLY A 380 0.44 21.80 1.20
CA GLY A 380 -0.16 20.57 0.71
C GLY A 380 -0.81 19.75 1.81
N VAL A 381 -0.16 19.60 2.97
CA VAL A 381 -0.73 18.93 4.15
C VAL A 381 -2.01 19.62 4.62
N VAL A 382 -2.00 20.95 4.71
CA VAL A 382 -3.17 21.73 5.16
C VAL A 382 -4.34 21.60 4.17
N VAL A 383 -4.07 21.76 2.87
CA VAL A 383 -5.12 21.71 1.84
C VAL A 383 -5.65 20.28 1.68
N ALA A 384 -4.78 19.26 1.77
CA ALA A 384 -5.16 17.85 1.77
C ALA A 384 -6.11 17.53 2.94
N ALA A 385 -5.77 17.96 4.15
CA ALA A 385 -6.61 17.77 5.34
C ALA A 385 -7.97 18.48 5.19
N ALA A 386 -7.98 19.72 4.67
CA ALA A 386 -9.22 20.46 4.45
C ALA A 386 -10.13 19.77 3.43
N VAL A 387 -9.60 19.33 2.29
CA VAL A 387 -10.38 18.65 1.25
C VAL A 387 -10.86 17.29 1.76
N ARG A 388 -10.01 16.50 2.43
CA ARG A 388 -10.41 15.21 3.03
C ARG A 388 -11.55 15.41 4.03
N SER A 389 -11.51 16.44 4.87
CA SER A 389 -12.52 16.69 5.91
C SER A 389 -13.93 16.94 5.35
N LEU A 390 -14.04 17.36 4.09
CA LEU A 390 -15.31 17.53 3.40
C LEU A 390 -16.08 16.21 3.21
N ALA A 391 -15.41 15.07 3.16
CA ALA A 391 -16.06 13.76 3.03
C ALA A 391 -16.72 13.27 4.32
N GLY A 392 -16.51 13.94 5.45
CA GLY A 392 -17.09 13.58 6.74
C GLY A 392 -16.06 13.06 7.74
N ARG A 393 -16.57 12.75 8.94
CA ARG A 393 -15.79 12.22 10.08
C ARG A 393 -16.48 10.97 10.60
N ALA A 394 -15.70 10.00 11.06
CA ALA A 394 -16.20 8.91 11.88
C ALA A 394 -16.49 9.43 13.30
N VAL A 395 -17.73 9.31 13.77
CA VAL A 395 -18.17 9.71 15.10
C VAL A 395 -18.70 8.50 15.88
N ALA A 396 -19.27 7.52 15.18
CA ALA A 396 -19.79 6.27 15.70
C ALA A 396 -19.09 5.06 15.04
N ASP A 397 -19.24 3.89 15.65
CA ASP A 397 -18.56 2.65 15.22
C ASP A 397 -18.83 2.27 13.75
N GLY A 398 -20.02 2.48 13.22
CA GLY A 398 -20.37 2.20 11.81
C GLY A 398 -19.82 3.20 10.80
N ASP A 399 -19.41 4.39 11.23
CA ASP A 399 -18.95 5.46 10.34
C ASP A 399 -17.62 5.15 9.64
N TYR A 400 -16.79 4.29 10.25
CA TYR A 400 -15.53 3.85 9.66
C TYR A 400 -15.76 3.18 8.30
N TYR A 401 -16.69 2.24 8.21
CA TYR A 401 -17.00 1.53 6.95
C TYR A 401 -17.66 2.44 5.92
N THR A 402 -18.49 3.38 6.36
CA THR A 402 -19.03 4.46 5.51
C THR A 402 -17.90 5.30 4.90
N LEU A 403 -16.88 5.64 5.69
CA LEU A 403 -15.71 6.38 5.17
C LEU A 403 -14.86 5.53 4.23
N LEU A 404 -14.74 4.22 4.45
CA LEU A 404 -14.09 3.32 3.50
C LEU A 404 -14.81 3.30 2.15
N ALA A 405 -16.14 3.33 2.13
CA ALA A 405 -16.91 3.44 0.89
C ALA A 405 -16.66 4.77 0.14
N ARG A 406 -16.35 5.83 0.86
CA ARG A 406 -16.02 7.16 0.31
C ARG A 406 -14.55 7.33 -0.08
N LEU A 407 -13.69 6.38 0.28
CA LEU A 407 -12.24 6.49 0.16
C LEU A 407 -11.75 6.81 -1.25
N PRO A 408 -12.29 6.22 -2.35
CA PRO A 408 -11.88 6.57 -3.72
C PRO A 408 -12.13 8.04 -4.07
N TRP A 409 -13.25 8.60 -3.62
CA TRP A 409 -13.60 10.01 -3.83
C TRP A 409 -12.70 10.93 -3.00
N MET A 410 -12.38 10.54 -1.77
CA MET A 410 -11.43 11.25 -0.91
C MET A 410 -10.04 11.27 -1.52
N GLU A 411 -9.57 10.11 -2.01
CA GLU A 411 -8.25 10.01 -2.68
C GLU A 411 -8.17 10.94 -3.88
N ALA A 412 -9.15 10.88 -4.78
CA ALA A 412 -9.21 11.74 -5.95
C ALA A 412 -9.24 13.23 -5.55
N GLY A 413 -10.06 13.58 -4.56
CA GLY A 413 -10.16 14.95 -4.05
C GLY A 413 -8.84 15.46 -3.48
N VAL A 414 -8.19 14.67 -2.62
CA VAL A 414 -6.91 15.03 -1.99
C VAL A 414 -5.78 15.08 -3.02
N ALA A 415 -5.72 14.14 -3.97
CA ALA A 415 -4.72 14.15 -5.04
C ALA A 415 -4.83 15.42 -5.90
N LEU A 416 -6.05 15.81 -6.27
CA LEU A 416 -6.30 17.06 -6.99
C LEU A 416 -5.95 18.29 -6.17
N ALA A 417 -6.21 18.28 -4.86
CA ALA A 417 -5.83 19.36 -3.96
C ALA A 417 -4.29 19.53 -3.89
N VAL A 418 -3.54 18.45 -3.77
CA VAL A 418 -2.07 18.46 -3.80
C VAL A 418 -1.56 18.91 -5.17
N LEU A 419 -2.18 18.44 -6.26
CA LEU A 419 -1.86 18.91 -7.62
C LEU A 419 -2.09 20.41 -7.77
N ALA A 420 -3.15 20.95 -7.19
CA ALA A 420 -3.42 22.40 -7.21
C ALA A 420 -2.27 23.19 -6.55
N VAL A 421 -1.79 22.75 -5.40
CA VAL A 421 -0.63 23.37 -4.72
C VAL A 421 0.65 23.25 -5.56
N ALA A 422 0.85 22.11 -6.23
CA ALA A 422 1.97 21.93 -7.17
C ALA A 422 1.90 22.91 -8.34
N LEU A 423 0.72 23.09 -8.94
CA LEU A 423 0.49 24.04 -10.04
C LEU A 423 0.72 25.49 -9.59
N LEU A 424 0.32 25.87 -8.37
CA LEU A 424 0.63 27.18 -7.79
C LEU A 424 2.14 27.41 -7.65
N LEU A 425 2.87 26.41 -7.18
CA LEU A 425 4.32 26.51 -7.09
C LEU A 425 4.98 26.60 -8.48
N LEU A 426 4.54 25.80 -9.44
CA LEU A 426 5.03 25.82 -10.83
C LEU A 426 4.70 27.15 -11.55
N ALA A 427 3.57 27.79 -11.24
CA ALA A 427 3.24 29.12 -11.72
C ALA A 427 4.20 30.19 -11.19
N GLY A 428 4.84 29.91 -10.07
CA GLY A 428 5.83 30.76 -9.41
C GLY A 428 5.30 31.47 -8.16
N ARG A 429 5.67 30.99 -7.01
CA ARG A 429 5.24 31.50 -5.69
C ARG A 429 5.46 33.00 -5.53
N ALA A 430 6.54 33.55 -6.08
CA ALA A 430 6.82 35.00 -6.04
C ALA A 430 5.76 35.89 -6.72
N ARG A 431 4.87 35.31 -7.51
CA ARG A 431 3.80 36.02 -8.24
C ARG A 431 2.46 35.98 -7.52
N LEU A 432 2.34 35.16 -6.49
CA LEU A 432 1.13 35.05 -5.70
C LEU A 432 1.05 36.21 -4.71
N ASP A 433 -0.14 36.74 -4.50
CA ASP A 433 -0.38 37.68 -3.41
C ASP A 433 -0.23 36.95 -2.06
N ARG A 434 0.66 37.43 -1.22
CA ARG A 434 1.05 36.79 0.04
C ARG A 434 -0.08 36.75 1.04
N GLY A 435 -0.84 37.85 1.13
CA GLY A 435 -1.98 37.95 2.04
C GLY A 435 -3.08 36.99 1.63
N VAL A 436 -3.40 36.93 0.34
CA VAL A 436 -4.40 36.01 -0.20
C VAL A 436 -4.02 34.57 0.05
N VAL A 437 -2.77 34.17 -0.22
CA VAL A 437 -2.32 32.80 0.02
C VAL A 437 -2.34 32.45 1.51
N ALA A 438 -1.81 33.32 2.36
CA ALA A 438 -1.82 33.11 3.82
C ALA A 438 -3.25 32.98 4.37
N SER A 439 -4.17 33.83 3.91
CA SER A 439 -5.58 33.76 4.31
C SER A 439 -6.26 32.48 3.81
N ALA A 440 -5.98 32.05 2.57
CA ALA A 440 -6.50 30.81 2.04
C ALA A 440 -6.01 29.58 2.83
N VAL A 441 -4.72 29.55 3.18
CA VAL A 441 -4.15 28.48 4.02
C VAL A 441 -4.74 28.50 5.43
N ALA A 442 -4.92 29.68 6.03
CA ALA A 442 -5.56 29.81 7.35
C ALA A 442 -7.02 29.34 7.33
N SER A 443 -7.77 29.70 6.29
CA SER A 443 -9.15 29.27 6.11
C SER A 443 -9.25 27.75 5.91
N ALA A 444 -8.35 27.16 5.11
CA ALA A 444 -8.27 25.72 4.92
C ALA A 444 -7.92 24.99 6.23
N ALA A 445 -6.97 25.51 7.01
CA ALA A 445 -6.64 24.95 8.32
C ALA A 445 -7.82 25.03 9.29
N ALA A 446 -8.49 26.17 9.36
CA ALA A 446 -9.68 26.35 10.20
C ALA A 446 -10.80 25.37 9.82
N LEU A 447 -11.07 25.22 8.52
CA LEU A 447 -12.05 24.26 8.01
C LEU A 447 -11.71 22.82 8.43
N ALA A 448 -10.45 22.40 8.25
CA ALA A 448 -10.02 21.07 8.63
C ALA A 448 -10.13 20.82 10.14
N LEU A 449 -9.73 21.78 10.98
CA LEU A 449 -9.83 21.69 12.44
C LEU A 449 -11.28 21.64 12.92
N LEU A 450 -12.18 22.40 12.29
CA LEU A 450 -13.60 22.41 12.62
C LEU A 450 -14.29 21.07 12.26
N LEU A 451 -13.95 20.52 11.09
CA LEU A 451 -14.62 19.31 10.58
C LEU A 451 -14.00 18.00 11.09
N SER A 452 -12.67 17.96 11.31
CA SER A 452 -11.97 16.72 11.68
C SER A 452 -11.40 16.72 13.11
N GLY A 453 -11.45 17.87 13.80
CA GLY A 453 -10.91 18.01 15.15
C GLY A 453 -9.45 18.50 15.18
N VAL A 454 -8.93 18.66 16.39
CA VAL A 454 -7.60 19.26 16.63
C VAL A 454 -6.49 18.26 16.29
N SER A 455 -5.53 18.70 15.47
CA SER A 455 -4.33 17.94 15.09
C SER A 455 -3.09 18.82 15.26
N PRO A 456 -2.12 18.44 16.13
CA PRO A 456 -0.87 19.19 16.28
C PRO A 456 -0.06 19.29 14.98
N ILE A 457 -0.06 18.22 14.18
CA ILE A 457 0.63 18.19 12.88
C ILE A 457 0.01 19.23 11.93
N LEU A 458 -1.32 19.29 11.87
CA LEU A 458 -2.02 20.25 11.02
C LEU A 458 -1.77 21.70 11.47
N ILE A 459 -1.79 21.97 12.77
CA ILE A 459 -1.50 23.29 13.32
C ILE A 459 -0.06 23.70 12.98
N GLY A 460 0.91 22.82 13.23
CA GLY A 460 2.31 23.09 12.90
C GLY A 460 2.53 23.35 11.41
N ALA A 461 1.92 22.53 10.55
CA ALA A 461 1.98 22.74 9.10
C ALA A 461 1.36 24.08 8.68
N ALA A 462 0.20 24.45 9.25
CA ALA A 462 -0.47 25.72 8.97
C ALA A 462 0.39 26.93 9.38
N VAL A 463 0.95 26.91 10.58
CA VAL A 463 1.84 27.99 11.07
C VAL A 463 3.02 28.18 10.14
N VAL A 464 3.70 27.10 9.75
CA VAL A 464 4.85 27.16 8.83
C VAL A 464 4.39 27.64 7.44
N ALA A 465 3.31 27.10 6.89
CA ALA A 465 2.82 27.49 5.57
C ALA A 465 2.41 28.97 5.50
N ILE A 466 1.72 29.49 6.53
CA ILE A 466 1.31 30.90 6.63
C ILE A 466 2.57 31.78 6.76
N GLY A 467 3.49 31.44 7.68
CA GLY A 467 4.75 32.18 7.86
C GLY A 467 5.56 32.26 6.58
N LEU A 468 5.74 31.14 5.88
CA LEU A 468 6.46 31.11 4.61
C LEU A 468 5.71 31.85 3.47
N SER A 469 4.38 31.89 3.50
CA SER A 469 3.59 32.66 2.52
C SER A 469 3.75 34.17 2.70
N LEU A 470 3.78 34.64 3.94
CA LEU A 470 3.93 36.07 4.27
C LEU A 470 5.37 36.58 4.07
N ALA A 471 6.37 35.73 4.25
CA ALA A 471 7.77 36.13 4.21
C ALA A 471 8.22 36.55 2.79
N PRO A 472 8.80 37.77 2.65
CA PRO A 472 9.22 38.27 1.35
C PRO A 472 10.54 37.67 0.86
N GLY A 473 10.68 37.54 -0.47
CA GLY A 473 11.97 37.21 -1.10
C GLY A 473 12.46 35.78 -0.92
N LEU A 474 11.61 34.88 -0.38
CA LEU A 474 11.96 33.48 -0.08
C LEU A 474 11.61 32.49 -1.21
N ALA A 475 11.11 32.94 -2.36
CA ALA A 475 10.86 32.09 -3.51
C ALA A 475 12.09 31.95 -4.41
N ALA A 476 12.31 30.76 -4.98
CA ALA A 476 13.37 30.52 -5.95
C ALA A 476 13.21 31.42 -7.20
N ARG A 477 14.34 31.96 -7.65
CA ARG A 477 14.39 32.92 -8.77
C ARG A 477 14.76 32.28 -10.10
N THR A 478 15.48 31.15 -10.06
CA THR A 478 15.95 30.42 -11.24
C THR A 478 15.41 28.99 -11.26
N PRO A 479 15.26 28.38 -12.46
CA PRO A 479 14.89 26.97 -12.54
C PRO A 479 15.84 26.04 -11.79
N TRP A 480 17.16 26.32 -11.85
CA TRP A 480 18.16 25.54 -11.13
C TRP A 480 18.05 25.69 -9.61
N GLY A 481 17.83 26.93 -9.10
CA GLY A 481 17.64 27.14 -7.67
C GLY A 481 16.45 26.37 -7.13
N GLY A 482 15.32 26.46 -7.81
CA GLY A 482 14.12 25.69 -7.44
C GLY A 482 14.33 24.17 -7.50
N TRP A 483 14.97 23.67 -8.56
CA TRP A 483 15.17 22.22 -8.74
C TRP A 483 16.19 21.63 -7.78
N THR A 484 17.41 22.21 -7.73
CA THR A 484 18.46 21.72 -6.84
C THR A 484 18.13 21.93 -5.36
N GLY A 485 17.34 22.97 -5.05
CA GLY A 485 16.82 23.17 -3.71
C GLY A 485 15.85 22.06 -3.27
N LEU A 486 14.91 21.66 -4.13
CA LEU A 486 14.04 20.52 -3.85
C LEU A 486 14.82 19.22 -3.66
N ILE A 487 15.79 18.92 -4.54
CA ILE A 487 16.66 17.76 -4.40
C ILE A 487 17.42 17.83 -3.06
N GLY A 488 17.99 18.98 -2.73
CA GLY A 488 18.70 19.19 -1.45
C GLY A 488 17.82 18.94 -0.23
N LEU A 489 16.59 19.47 -0.23
CA LEU A 489 15.60 19.21 0.84
C LEU A 489 15.32 17.71 0.99
N VAL A 490 15.02 17.03 -0.12
CA VAL A 490 14.73 15.58 -0.10
C VAL A 490 15.93 14.79 0.40
N LEU A 491 17.16 15.14 0.00
CA LEU A 491 18.37 14.44 0.47
C LEU A 491 18.65 14.69 1.96
N ILE A 492 18.32 15.86 2.49
CA ILE A 492 18.42 16.12 3.94
C ILE A 492 17.41 15.24 4.70
N VAL A 493 16.15 15.19 4.22
CA VAL A 493 15.13 14.31 4.79
C VAL A 493 15.55 12.84 4.67
N ALA A 494 16.12 12.45 3.51
CA ALA A 494 16.63 11.11 3.28
C ALA A 494 17.73 10.72 4.26
N ALA A 495 18.67 11.63 4.56
CA ALA A 495 19.74 11.37 5.52
C ALA A 495 19.19 11.21 6.95
N ALA A 496 18.23 12.05 7.35
CA ALA A 496 17.57 11.92 8.65
C ALA A 496 16.77 10.60 8.74
N ALA A 497 16.00 10.26 7.70
CA ALA A 497 15.26 9.01 7.63
C ALA A 497 16.18 7.78 7.62
N GLN A 498 17.31 7.84 6.90
CA GLN A 498 18.31 6.77 6.86
C GLN A 498 18.93 6.50 8.24
N ALA A 499 19.10 7.54 9.04
CA ALA A 499 19.59 7.41 10.42
C ALA A 499 18.53 6.84 11.37
N ALA A 500 17.26 7.19 11.19
CA ALA A 500 16.18 6.85 12.12
C ALA A 500 15.48 5.52 11.76
N ALA A 501 15.22 5.27 10.46
CA ALA A 501 14.46 4.13 9.97
C ALA A 501 14.96 3.71 8.57
N PRO A 502 16.12 3.05 8.46
CA PRO A 502 16.76 2.74 7.17
C PRO A 502 15.85 1.98 6.20
N VAL A 503 15.00 1.08 6.72
CA VAL A 503 14.08 0.26 5.90
C VAL A 503 12.96 1.10 5.24
N ALA A 504 12.62 2.24 5.81
CA ALA A 504 11.63 3.17 5.25
C ALA A 504 12.28 4.30 4.42
N ALA A 505 13.56 4.58 4.65
CA ALA A 505 14.28 5.71 4.05
C ALA A 505 14.48 5.59 2.54
N PHE A 506 14.42 4.38 1.99
CA PHE A 506 14.71 4.12 0.56
C PHE A 506 13.89 4.99 -0.39
N LEU A 507 12.65 5.29 -0.03
CA LEU A 507 11.78 6.15 -0.84
C LEU A 507 12.45 7.50 -1.13
N PHE A 508 13.03 8.13 -0.11
CA PHE A 508 13.72 9.42 -0.24
C PHE A 508 15.13 9.25 -0.83
N VAL A 509 15.85 8.19 -0.42
CA VAL A 509 17.21 7.89 -0.86
C VAL A 509 17.24 7.60 -2.37
N TRP A 510 16.41 6.67 -2.84
CA TRP A 510 16.38 6.29 -4.25
C TRP A 510 15.86 7.40 -5.14
N MET A 511 14.76 8.08 -4.72
CA MET A 511 14.20 9.18 -5.49
C MET A 511 15.14 10.39 -5.51
N GLY A 512 15.79 10.71 -4.39
CA GLY A 512 16.80 11.77 -4.32
C GLY A 512 18.01 11.49 -5.20
N LEU A 513 18.52 10.25 -5.19
CA LEU A 513 19.60 9.81 -6.08
C LEU A 513 19.20 9.93 -7.56
N PHE A 514 18.03 9.41 -7.91
CA PHE A 514 17.57 9.43 -9.30
C PHE A 514 17.36 10.86 -9.81
N ALA A 515 16.81 11.75 -8.98
CA ALA A 515 16.67 13.16 -9.30
C ALA A 515 18.03 13.89 -9.42
N ALA A 516 18.99 13.60 -8.52
CA ALA A 516 20.32 14.17 -8.58
C ALA A 516 21.08 13.75 -9.84
N LEU A 517 20.97 12.48 -10.25
CA LEU A 517 21.55 11.98 -11.50
C LEU A 517 20.90 12.62 -12.74
N ALA A 518 19.56 12.75 -12.75
CA ALA A 518 18.84 13.45 -13.82
C ALA A 518 19.28 14.91 -13.94
N ALA A 519 19.46 15.59 -12.80
CA ALA A 519 19.95 16.98 -12.76
C ALA A 519 21.39 17.08 -13.24
N LEU A 520 22.25 16.13 -12.86
CA LEU A 520 23.64 16.07 -13.32
C LEU A 520 23.73 15.93 -14.83
N ILE A 521 22.98 14.98 -15.40
CA ILE A 521 22.92 14.79 -16.87
C ILE A 521 22.44 16.07 -17.57
N ALA A 522 21.37 16.70 -17.06
CA ALA A 522 20.86 17.94 -17.63
C ALA A 522 21.88 19.09 -17.56
N ALA A 523 22.60 19.23 -16.43
CA ALA A 523 23.61 20.27 -16.25
C ALA A 523 24.79 20.16 -17.22
N PHE A 524 25.16 18.95 -17.60
CA PHE A 524 26.22 18.71 -18.57
C PHE A 524 25.73 18.76 -20.02
N ALA A 525 24.47 18.36 -20.29
CA ALA A 525 23.88 18.42 -21.62
C ALA A 525 23.62 19.87 -22.10
N ASP A 526 23.03 20.71 -21.24
CA ASP A 526 22.76 22.12 -21.52
C ASP A 526 22.45 22.87 -20.20
N PRO A 527 23.45 23.56 -19.60
CA PRO A 527 23.26 24.31 -18.36
C PRO A 527 22.17 25.38 -18.42
N GLY A 528 21.82 25.88 -19.60
CA GLY A 528 20.73 26.83 -19.79
C GLY A 528 19.33 26.26 -19.66
N LEU A 529 19.20 24.94 -19.71
CA LEU A 529 17.91 24.24 -19.80
C LEU A 529 17.02 24.72 -20.98
N THR A 530 17.65 25.14 -22.06
CA THR A 530 16.95 25.75 -23.22
C THR A 530 16.67 24.75 -24.34
N ARG A 531 17.46 23.68 -24.42
CA ARG A 531 17.39 22.69 -25.49
C ARG A 531 16.59 21.45 -25.05
N ALA A 532 15.89 20.82 -25.99
CA ALA A 532 15.15 19.58 -25.71
C ALA A 532 16.01 18.48 -25.06
N ARG A 533 17.28 18.35 -25.46
CA ARG A 533 18.21 17.36 -24.89
C ARG A 533 18.47 17.51 -23.40
N SER A 534 18.37 18.73 -22.83
CA SER A 534 18.54 18.96 -21.39
C SER A 534 17.30 18.58 -20.61
N LEU A 535 16.14 18.51 -21.25
CA LEU A 535 14.87 18.13 -20.64
C LEU A 535 14.57 16.63 -20.78
N ALA A 536 15.29 15.90 -21.63
CA ALA A 536 15.03 14.48 -21.88
C ALA A 536 15.26 13.61 -20.62
N ALA A 537 16.41 13.77 -19.94
CA ALA A 537 16.68 13.00 -18.73
C ALA A 537 15.69 13.28 -17.60
N PRO A 538 15.35 14.55 -17.25
CA PRO A 538 14.27 14.85 -16.30
C PRO A 538 12.91 14.31 -16.75
N ALA A 539 12.59 14.30 -18.05
CA ALA A 539 11.33 13.77 -18.55
C ALA A 539 11.23 12.24 -18.35
N ILE A 540 12.28 11.52 -18.71
CA ILE A 540 12.36 10.07 -18.45
C ILE A 540 12.26 9.79 -16.95
N ALA A 541 12.97 10.56 -16.12
CA ALA A 541 12.91 10.43 -14.68
C ALA A 541 11.51 10.70 -14.13
N LEU A 542 10.82 11.74 -14.63
CA LEU A 542 9.43 12.03 -14.24
C LEU A 542 8.47 10.92 -14.65
N VAL A 543 8.62 10.33 -15.84
CA VAL A 543 7.77 9.21 -16.28
C VAL A 543 7.98 7.99 -15.39
N LEU A 544 9.23 7.57 -15.19
CA LEU A 544 9.53 6.34 -14.45
C LEU A 544 9.30 6.51 -12.94
N ALA A 545 9.98 7.48 -12.32
CA ALA A 545 9.83 7.72 -10.89
C ALA A 545 8.44 8.25 -10.55
N GLY A 546 7.90 9.19 -11.33
CA GLY A 546 6.55 9.72 -11.14
C GLY A 546 5.49 8.64 -11.25
N GLY A 547 5.57 7.77 -12.26
CA GLY A 547 4.64 6.65 -12.42
C GLY A 547 4.72 5.65 -11.27
N TRP A 548 5.93 5.33 -10.80
CA TRP A 548 6.12 4.45 -9.65
C TRP A 548 5.61 5.10 -8.35
N ILE A 549 5.93 6.38 -8.10
CA ILE A 549 5.45 7.12 -6.92
C ILE A 549 3.92 7.24 -6.95
N MET A 550 3.30 7.52 -8.10
CA MET A 550 1.84 7.61 -8.21
C MET A 550 1.16 6.27 -7.92
N SER A 551 1.72 5.14 -8.39
CA SER A 551 1.19 3.82 -8.04
C SER A 551 1.33 3.53 -6.54
N LEU A 552 2.47 3.86 -5.94
CA LEU A 552 2.70 3.76 -4.50
C LEU A 552 1.74 4.67 -3.71
N SER A 553 1.49 5.90 -4.21
CA SER A 553 0.58 6.87 -3.57
C SER A 553 -0.82 6.33 -3.40
N HIS A 554 -1.35 5.64 -4.42
CA HIS A 554 -2.64 4.96 -4.35
C HIS A 554 -2.66 3.92 -3.22
N THR A 555 -1.69 3.01 -3.20
CA THR A 555 -1.62 1.94 -2.19
C THR A 555 -1.45 2.49 -0.78
N VAL A 556 -0.59 3.51 -0.61
CA VAL A 556 -0.38 4.18 0.69
C VAL A 556 -1.64 4.91 1.14
N PHE A 557 -2.35 5.58 0.22
CA PHE A 557 -3.59 6.27 0.57
C PHE A 557 -4.69 5.30 0.99
N LEU A 558 -4.84 4.17 0.32
CA LEU A 558 -5.78 3.11 0.73
C LEU A 558 -5.47 2.57 2.14
N GLY A 559 -4.19 2.51 2.52
CA GLY A 559 -3.77 2.05 3.83
C GLY A 559 -3.98 3.08 4.95
N ILE A 560 -3.50 4.31 4.77
CA ILE A 560 -3.42 5.31 5.85
C ILE A 560 -3.97 6.70 5.48
N GLY A 561 -4.39 6.92 4.22
CA GLY A 561 -4.77 8.26 3.73
C GLY A 561 -6.04 8.82 4.36
N MET A 562 -6.90 7.95 4.89
CA MET A 562 -8.11 8.37 5.61
C MET A 562 -7.76 9.18 6.87
N ASP A 563 -6.73 8.76 7.61
CA ASP A 563 -6.29 9.40 8.85
C ASP A 563 -5.14 10.39 8.61
N LEU A 564 -4.30 10.12 7.61
CA LEU A 564 -3.13 10.91 7.27
C LEU A 564 -3.14 11.40 5.81
N PRO A 565 -4.12 12.22 5.39
CA PRO A 565 -4.25 12.66 3.99
C PRO A 565 -3.04 13.46 3.50
N GLY A 566 -2.29 14.09 4.40
CA GLY A 566 -1.04 14.79 4.11
C GLY A 566 0.07 13.92 3.53
N VAL A 567 -0.05 12.59 3.59
CA VAL A 567 0.91 11.67 2.95
C VAL A 567 0.98 11.88 1.44
N LEU A 568 -0.13 12.25 0.79
CA LEU A 568 -0.11 12.58 -0.63
C LEU A 568 0.67 13.87 -0.93
N ALA A 569 0.72 14.82 0.00
CA ALA A 569 1.58 16.00 -0.16
C ALA A 569 3.07 15.62 -0.08
N LEU A 570 3.44 14.68 0.80
CA LEU A 570 4.80 14.16 0.89
C LEU A 570 5.22 13.42 -0.39
N LEU A 571 4.37 12.53 -0.90
CA LEU A 571 4.62 11.80 -2.15
C LEU A 571 4.56 12.75 -3.36
N GLY A 572 3.66 13.74 -3.34
CA GLY A 572 3.58 14.82 -4.32
C GLY A 572 4.85 15.68 -4.37
N LEU A 573 5.53 15.91 -3.23
CA LEU A 573 6.83 16.58 -3.20
C LEU A 573 7.88 15.81 -4.01
N LEU A 574 7.89 14.49 -3.92
CA LEU A 574 8.81 13.64 -4.70
C LEU A 574 8.51 13.73 -6.20
N VAL A 575 7.24 13.71 -6.61
CA VAL A 575 6.86 13.91 -8.02
C VAL A 575 7.22 15.32 -8.48
N LEU A 576 6.94 16.33 -7.67
CA LEU A 576 7.25 17.73 -7.95
C LEU A 576 8.75 17.96 -8.15
N MET A 577 9.61 17.25 -7.42
CA MET A 577 11.07 17.30 -7.58
C MET A 577 11.47 16.96 -9.03
N PHE A 578 10.84 15.98 -9.66
CA PHE A 578 11.08 15.64 -11.07
C PHE A 578 10.39 16.59 -12.05
N ALA A 579 9.29 17.23 -11.65
CA ALA A 579 8.54 18.17 -12.49
C ALA A 579 9.17 19.59 -12.52
N ARG A 580 9.96 19.94 -11.51
CA ARG A 580 10.50 21.30 -11.32
C ARG A 580 11.35 21.86 -12.47
N PRO A 581 12.16 21.09 -13.22
CA PRO A 581 12.91 21.62 -14.38
C PRO A 581 12.02 22.11 -15.53
N PHE A 582 10.76 21.69 -15.57
CA PHE A 582 9.81 22.09 -16.60
C PHE A 582 9.05 23.37 -16.28
N ASN A 583 9.44 24.11 -15.26
CA ASN A 583 8.81 25.38 -14.91
C ASN A 583 8.60 26.25 -16.16
N PRO A 584 7.39 26.79 -16.33
CA PRO A 584 7.09 27.61 -17.50
C PRO A 584 7.85 28.93 -17.49
N GLU A 585 8.12 29.44 -18.67
CA GLU A 585 8.59 30.79 -18.85
C GLU A 585 7.56 31.83 -18.35
N ARG A 586 8.00 33.06 -18.10
CA ARG A 586 7.19 34.09 -17.41
C ARG A 586 5.79 34.33 -17.97
N GLY A 587 5.55 34.11 -19.27
CA GLY A 587 4.23 34.31 -19.91
C GLY A 587 3.19 33.22 -19.67
N SER A 588 3.56 32.06 -19.12
CA SER A 588 2.69 30.88 -18.99
C SER A 588 2.14 30.65 -17.55
N ALA A 589 2.30 31.61 -16.65
CA ALA A 589 1.86 31.45 -15.25
C ALA A 589 0.34 31.49 -15.09
N ARG A 590 -0.36 32.37 -15.83
CA ARG A 590 -1.81 32.55 -15.70
C ARG A 590 -2.62 31.28 -15.99
N PRO A 591 -2.33 30.49 -17.05
CA PRO A 591 -3.01 29.22 -17.27
C PRO A 591 -2.85 28.24 -16.10
N LEU A 592 -1.66 28.15 -15.48
CA LEU A 592 -1.42 27.27 -14.33
C LEU A 592 -2.18 27.73 -13.08
N LEU A 593 -2.31 29.05 -12.86
CA LEU A 593 -3.11 29.58 -11.75
C LEU A 593 -4.59 29.25 -11.92
N ILE A 594 -5.12 29.42 -13.13
CA ILE A 594 -6.51 29.05 -13.43
C ILE A 594 -6.70 27.53 -13.25
N ALA A 595 -5.79 26.73 -13.79
CA ALA A 595 -5.84 25.27 -13.64
C ALA A 595 -5.79 24.85 -12.17
N ALA A 596 -4.96 25.49 -11.34
CA ALA A 596 -4.88 25.22 -9.90
C ALA A 596 -6.23 25.46 -9.20
N LEU A 597 -6.90 26.57 -9.50
CA LEU A 597 -8.21 26.90 -8.92
C LEU A 597 -9.29 25.90 -9.36
N VAL A 598 -9.32 25.58 -10.65
CA VAL A 598 -10.29 24.59 -11.19
C VAL A 598 -10.07 23.22 -10.57
N VAL A 599 -8.82 22.75 -10.54
CA VAL A 599 -8.47 21.44 -10.00
C VAL A 599 -8.80 21.37 -8.50
N LEU A 600 -8.53 22.44 -7.74
CA LEU A 600 -8.89 22.51 -6.31
C LEU A 600 -10.41 22.47 -6.11
N ALA A 601 -11.17 23.23 -6.90
CA ALA A 601 -12.62 23.25 -6.82
C ALA A 601 -13.23 21.87 -7.16
N VAL A 602 -12.71 21.20 -8.20
CA VAL A 602 -13.13 19.84 -8.55
C VAL A 602 -12.78 18.86 -7.41
N GLY A 603 -11.56 18.93 -6.85
CA GLY A 603 -11.15 18.09 -5.74
C GLY A 603 -12.02 18.26 -4.50
N ALA A 604 -12.32 19.49 -4.14
CA ALA A 604 -13.23 19.80 -3.03
C ALA A 604 -14.66 19.28 -3.32
N GLY A 605 -15.14 19.45 -4.55
CA GLY A 605 -16.45 18.95 -4.99
C GLY A 605 -16.56 17.43 -4.92
N LEU A 606 -15.52 16.70 -5.33
CA LEU A 606 -15.46 15.22 -5.23
C LEU A 606 -15.52 14.76 -3.76
N SER A 607 -14.69 15.34 -2.89
CA SER A 607 -14.71 15.00 -1.46
C SER A 607 -16.04 15.35 -0.78
N ALA A 608 -16.64 16.51 -1.09
CA ALA A 608 -17.94 16.87 -0.54
C ALA A 608 -19.07 16.00 -1.10
N GLY A 609 -19.02 15.71 -2.41
CA GLY A 609 -19.98 14.85 -3.11
C GLY A 609 -20.00 13.41 -2.59
N ALA A 610 -18.89 12.94 -2.03
CA ALA A 610 -18.82 11.60 -1.40
C ALA A 610 -19.83 11.42 -0.25
N ARG A 611 -20.31 12.51 0.38
CA ARG A 611 -21.35 12.44 1.44
C ARG A 611 -22.74 12.12 0.90
N VAL A 612 -22.98 12.43 -0.37
CA VAL A 612 -24.28 12.23 -1.03
C VAL A 612 -24.35 10.85 -1.67
N ALA A 613 -23.20 10.15 -1.84
CA ALA A 613 -23.20 8.76 -2.24
C ALA A 613 -23.93 7.95 -1.16
N GLU A 614 -25.04 7.31 -1.52
CA GLU A 614 -25.86 6.52 -0.63
C GLU A 614 -25.01 5.47 0.10
N PRO A 615 -25.26 5.23 1.39
CA PRO A 615 -24.76 4.03 2.03
C PRO A 615 -25.26 2.84 1.19
N MET A 616 -24.39 1.93 0.85
CA MET A 616 -24.75 0.77 0.03
C MET A 616 -25.83 -0.01 0.76
N SER A 617 -27.00 -0.17 0.14
CA SER A 617 -28.12 -0.98 0.65
C SER A 617 -27.62 -2.39 0.93
N ASP A 618 -28.04 -2.94 2.06
CA ASP A 618 -27.80 -4.35 2.41
C ASP A 618 -28.37 -5.25 1.29
N PRO A 619 -27.57 -6.03 0.59
CA PRO A 619 -28.07 -6.93 -0.46
C PRO A 619 -28.95 -8.05 0.09
N PHE A 620 -29.01 -8.26 1.41
CA PHE A 620 -29.81 -9.27 2.08
C PHE A 620 -31.17 -8.74 2.58
N GLU A 621 -31.31 -7.44 2.91
CA GLU A 621 -32.62 -6.84 3.22
C GLU A 621 -33.61 -6.91 2.06
N ALA A 622 -33.13 -6.89 0.81
CA ALA A 622 -33.99 -6.96 -0.37
C ALA A 622 -34.53 -8.36 -0.67
N ARG A 623 -34.15 -9.39 0.09
CA ARG A 623 -34.56 -10.79 -0.11
C ARG A 623 -35.32 -11.40 1.09
N ALA A 624 -35.57 -10.64 2.13
CA ALA A 624 -36.43 -11.00 3.25
C ALA A 624 -37.86 -10.48 3.01
#